data_a6f3a7877c7caa78b7e11e44f8a4a0a1
#
_entry.id   a6f3a7877c7caa78b7e11e44f8a4a0a1
#
_cell.length_a   1.000
_cell.length_b   1.000
_cell.length_c   1.000
_cell.angle_alpha   90.00
_cell.angle_beta   90.00
_cell.angle_gamma   90.00
#
_symmetry.space_group_name_H-M   'P 1'
#
loop_
_entity.id
_entity.type
_entity.pdbx_description
1 polymer ?
#
loop_
_entity_poly.entity_id
_entity_poly.type
_entity_poly.pdbx_seq_one_letter_code
_entity_poly.pdbx_strand_id
1 'polypeptide(L)' 'MSNQTIREQLDYWRRLLPVGSVWLTQQLTCRFVTVKGIRFNIFTNCLVVQYTRDDAPNTVYQEMVGAFYNYIVSKQIK' A
#
# COMPACT_ATOMS: atom_id res chain seq x y z
N MET A 1 -11.71 18.98 13.65
CA MET A 1 -10.78 18.44 12.66
C MET A 1 -9.62 17.76 13.37
N SER A 2 -9.42 16.49 13.14
CA SER A 2 -8.32 15.80 13.82
C SER A 2 -7.00 16.14 13.11
N ASN A 3 -6.03 16.59 13.88
CA ASN A 3 -4.68 16.85 13.37
C ASN A 3 -3.82 15.62 13.64
N GLN A 4 -4.07 14.57 12.85
CA GLN A 4 -3.26 13.38 12.96
C GLN A 4 -1.82 13.68 12.55
N THR A 5 -0.89 13.26 13.39
CA THR A 5 0.52 13.34 13.04
C THR A 5 0.84 12.33 11.95
N ILE A 6 1.96 12.52 11.26
CA ILE A 6 2.44 11.55 10.27
C ILE A 6 2.61 10.18 10.90
N ARG A 7 3.09 10.13 12.15
CA ARG A 7 3.28 8.88 12.88
C ARG A 7 1.96 8.15 13.10
N GLU A 8 0.90 8.87 13.48
CA GLU A 8 -0.42 8.28 13.68
C GLU A 8 -0.99 7.74 12.38
N GLN A 9 -0.81 8.47 11.28
CA GLN A 9 -1.23 8.02 9.95
C GLN A 9 -0.46 6.77 9.52
N LEU A 10 0.84 6.74 9.75
CA LEU A 10 1.67 5.57 9.46
C LEU A 10 1.18 4.36 10.24
N ASP A 11 0.92 4.53 11.53
CA ASP A 11 0.43 3.43 12.37
C ASP A 11 -0.92 2.90 11.88
N TYR A 12 -1.83 3.80 11.50
CA TYR A 12 -3.13 3.44 10.97
C TYR A 12 -2.99 2.59 9.70
N TRP A 13 -2.20 3.08 8.74
CA TRP A 13 -2.05 2.39 7.45
C TRP A 13 -1.27 1.10 7.57
N ARG A 14 -0.29 1.03 8.47
CA ARG A 14 0.46 -0.20 8.72
C ARG A 14 -0.38 -1.30 9.35
N ARG A 15 -1.39 -0.92 10.13
CA ARG A 15 -2.35 -1.90 10.66
C ARG A 15 -3.30 -2.39 9.57
N LEU A 16 -3.74 -1.48 8.71
CA LEU A 16 -4.67 -1.81 7.63
C LEU A 16 -3.98 -2.61 6.53
N LEU A 17 -2.73 -2.26 6.22
CA LEU A 17 -1.94 -2.85 5.14
C LEU A 17 -0.61 -3.38 5.71
N PRO A 18 -0.64 -4.48 6.47
CA PRO A 18 0.58 -5.02 7.10
C PRO A 18 1.60 -5.49 6.07
N VAL A 19 2.87 -5.41 6.44
CA VAL A 19 3.96 -5.94 5.61
C VAL A 19 3.74 -7.43 5.40
N GLY A 20 3.83 -7.88 4.15
CA GLY A 20 3.60 -9.26 3.78
C GLY A 20 2.15 -9.58 3.45
N SER A 21 1.21 -8.65 3.70
CA SER A 21 -0.19 -8.88 3.33
C SER A 21 -0.35 -8.91 1.82
N VAL A 22 -1.22 -9.79 1.34
CA VAL A 22 -1.48 -9.99 -0.07
C VAL A 22 -2.91 -9.55 -0.36
N TRP A 23 -3.06 -8.71 -1.37
CA TRP A 23 -4.34 -8.10 -1.70
C TRP A 23 -4.71 -8.35 -3.15
N LEU A 24 -5.99 -8.58 -3.39
CA LEU A 24 -6.54 -8.73 -4.73
C LEU A 24 -6.65 -7.35 -5.38
N THR A 25 -6.26 -7.26 -6.65
CA THR A 25 -6.39 -6.01 -7.41
C THR A 25 -7.59 -6.05 -8.34
N GLN A 26 -7.94 -4.87 -8.86
CA GLN A 26 -9.02 -4.73 -9.84
C GLN A 26 -8.52 -4.90 -11.27
N GLN A 27 -7.24 -5.10 -11.48
CA GLN A 27 -6.67 -5.23 -12.81
C GLN A 27 -6.70 -6.67 -13.31
N LEU A 28 -6.83 -6.82 -14.63
CA LEU A 28 -6.88 -8.13 -15.26
C LEU A 28 -5.50 -8.79 -15.35
N THR A 29 -4.46 -7.99 -15.54
CA THR A 29 -3.10 -8.48 -15.76
C THR A 29 -2.34 -8.76 -14.47
N CYS A 30 -2.69 -8.05 -13.40
CA CYS A 30 -2.08 -8.22 -12.09
C CYS A 30 -3.18 -8.50 -11.09
N ARG A 31 -3.26 -9.71 -10.59
CA ARG A 31 -4.33 -10.11 -9.67
C ARG A 31 -3.99 -9.85 -8.22
N PHE A 32 -2.72 -10.03 -7.86
CA PHE A 32 -2.30 -9.96 -6.46
C PHE A 32 -1.14 -9.00 -6.31
N VAL A 33 -1.16 -8.27 -5.23
CA VAL A 33 -0.05 -7.42 -4.80
C VAL A 33 0.31 -7.76 -3.37
N THR A 34 1.61 -7.70 -3.06
CA THR A 34 2.12 -7.97 -1.73
C THR A 34 2.69 -6.68 -1.17
N VAL A 35 2.21 -6.25 -0.01
CA VAL A 35 2.70 -5.04 0.65
C VAL A 35 4.10 -5.30 1.20
N LYS A 36 5.05 -4.44 0.83
CA LYS A 36 6.43 -4.51 1.32
C LYS A 36 6.72 -3.50 2.41
N GLY A 37 6.00 -2.41 2.44
CA GLY A 37 6.15 -1.41 3.48
C GLY A 37 5.37 -0.15 3.18
N ILE A 38 5.22 0.67 4.20
CA ILE A 38 4.61 1.99 4.08
C ILE A 38 5.58 2.97 4.70
N ARG A 39 5.83 4.08 4.01
CA ARG A 39 6.78 5.09 4.48
C ARG A 39 6.29 6.48 4.09
N PHE A 40 6.82 7.47 4.78
CA PHE A 40 6.57 8.86 4.46
C PHE A 40 7.62 9.34 3.46
N ASN A 41 7.16 9.89 2.33
CA ASN A 41 8.05 10.46 1.32
C ASN A 41 8.11 11.96 1.55
N ILE A 42 9.28 12.46 1.98
CA ILE A 42 9.48 13.86 2.30
C ILE A 42 9.42 14.76 1.05
N PHE A 43 9.73 14.21 -0.12
CA PHE A 43 9.74 15.00 -1.35
C PHE A 43 8.32 15.30 -1.85
N THR A 44 7.41 14.36 -1.69
CA THR A 44 6.01 14.53 -2.09
C THR A 44 5.12 14.88 -0.91
N ASN A 45 5.64 14.83 0.31
CA ASN A 45 4.92 15.08 1.55
C ASN A 45 3.70 14.16 1.70
N CYS A 46 3.84 12.90 1.26
CA CYS A 46 2.78 11.92 1.25
C CYS A 46 3.24 10.58 1.81
N LEU A 47 2.30 9.82 2.34
CA LEU A 47 2.54 8.42 2.68
C LEU A 47 2.45 7.57 1.42
N VAL A 48 3.40 6.68 1.24
CA VAL A 48 3.47 5.81 0.07
C VAL A 48 3.55 4.36 0.50
N VAL A 49 2.95 3.48 -0.30
CA VAL A 49 3.01 2.03 -0.13
C VAL A 49 4.00 1.49 -1.14
N GLN A 50 4.93 0.69 -0.67
CA GLN A 50 5.82 -0.10 -1.53
C GLN A 50 5.25 -1.50 -1.62
N TYR A 51 5.14 -2.02 -2.83
CA TYR A 51 4.52 -3.32 -3.06
C TYR A 51 5.14 -4.00 -4.28
N THR A 52 4.97 -5.31 -4.34
CA THR A 52 5.31 -6.10 -5.52
C THR A 52 4.03 -6.65 -6.14
N ARG A 53 4.09 -6.97 -7.42
CA ARG A 53 2.97 -7.54 -8.17
C ARG A 53 3.28 -8.98 -8.52
N ASP A 54 2.23 -9.79 -8.68
CA ASP A 54 2.40 -11.19 -9.05
C ASP A 54 2.97 -11.38 -10.45
N ASP A 55 2.73 -10.41 -11.35
CA ASP A 55 3.28 -10.44 -12.71
C ASP A 55 4.71 -9.89 -12.79
N ALA A 56 5.21 -9.26 -11.73
CA ALA A 56 6.57 -8.70 -11.67
C ALA A 56 7.11 -8.78 -10.24
N PRO A 57 7.36 -10.01 -9.73
CA PRO A 57 7.67 -10.21 -8.31
C PRO A 57 9.01 -9.61 -7.87
N ASN A 58 9.90 -9.32 -8.81
CA ASN A 58 11.21 -8.74 -8.50
C ASN A 58 11.25 -7.22 -8.65
N THR A 59 10.14 -6.59 -8.98
CA THR A 59 10.04 -5.15 -9.14
C THR A 59 9.22 -4.56 -8.01
N VAL A 60 9.78 -3.57 -7.30
CA VAL A 60 9.07 -2.87 -6.24
C VAL A 60 8.41 -1.63 -6.84
N TYR A 61 7.11 -1.55 -6.70
CA TYR A 61 6.32 -0.39 -7.13
C TYR A 61 6.02 0.48 -5.93
N GLN A 62 5.71 1.74 -6.19
CA GLN A 62 5.39 2.69 -5.14
C GLN A 62 4.20 3.54 -5.57
N GLU A 63 3.23 3.68 -4.67
CA GLU A 63 2.03 4.46 -4.89
C GLU A 63 1.70 5.25 -3.63
N MET A 64 1.00 6.39 -3.78
CA MET A 64 0.41 7.04 -2.63
C MET A 64 -0.59 6.08 -1.98
N VAL A 65 -0.64 6.09 -0.65
CA VAL A 65 -1.44 5.13 0.12
C VAL A 65 -2.92 5.16 -0.27
N GLY A 66 -3.48 6.33 -0.53
CA GLY A 66 -4.87 6.46 -0.95
C GLY A 66 -5.12 5.85 -2.33
N ALA A 67 -4.19 6.10 -3.26
CA ALA A 67 -4.27 5.53 -4.61
C ALA A 67 -4.13 4.01 -4.58
N PHE A 68 -3.22 3.51 -3.76
CA PHE A 68 -3.05 2.07 -3.58
C PHE A 68 -4.33 1.43 -3.01
N TYR A 69 -4.92 2.06 -2.02
CA TYR A 69 -6.13 1.53 -1.39
C TYR A 69 -7.30 1.46 -2.38
N ASN A 70 -7.38 2.42 -3.31
CA ASN A 70 -8.39 2.38 -4.36
C ASN A 70 -8.07 1.37 -5.45
N TYR A 71 -6.80 1.03 -5.63
CA TYR A 71 -6.34 0.07 -6.61
C TYR A 71 -6.66 -1.37 -6.20
N ILE A 72 -6.60 -1.68 -4.93
CA ILE A 72 -6.89 -3.01 -4.42
C ILE A 72 -8.38 -3.17 -4.15
N VAL A 73 -8.85 -4.41 -4.23
CA VAL A 73 -10.17 -4.78 -3.73
C VAL A 73 -10.05 -4.88 -2.21
N SER A 74 -11.03 -4.36 -1.48
CA SER A 74 -11.00 -4.27 -0.01
C SER A 74 -11.09 -5.64 0.65
N LYS A 75 -10.32 -6.61 0.15
CA LYS A 75 -10.31 -7.96 0.67
C LYS A 75 -8.89 -8.49 0.68
N GLN A 76 -8.34 -8.64 1.87
CA GLN A 76 -7.03 -9.20 2.06
C GLN A 76 -7.08 -10.71 1.83
N ILE A 77 -6.15 -11.23 1.03
CA ILE A 77 -6.07 -12.67 0.74
C ILE A 77 -5.19 -13.37 1.78
N LYS A 78 -4.09 -12.72 2.16
CA LYS A 78 -3.16 -13.23 3.18
C LYS A 78 -2.62 -12.12 4.04
#